data_acdfabbf30fd0c5c1d4f9c196bd0d363
#
_entry.id   acdfabbf30fd0c5c1d4f9c196bd0d363
#
_cell.length_a   1.000
_cell.length_b   1.000
_cell.length_c   1.000
_cell.angle_alpha   90.00
_cell.angle_beta   90.00
_cell.angle_gamma   90.00
#
_symmetry.space_group_name_H-M   'P 1'
#
loop_
_entity.id
_entity.type
_entity.pdbx_description
1 polymer ?
#
loop_
_entity_poly.entity_id
_entity_poly.type
_entity_poly.pdbx_seq_one_letter_code
_entity_poly.pdbx_strand_id
1 'polypeptide(L)'
;MKHNILLVLLFLSGICTLAQNKSVSESPHLFEHDYPVIATENPIIRALMDSVSIDSIEATISHLCSYQNRRCDSRHIYDVQDWLAARYNSLDGLDTVMLHDFKVEKEGFPEETADNILAIQWGLTKPEEYVICGAHYDSWNGDTADPDTVRAPGADDNATGVAGIWETARLLSRYKFHRTIIYCNWCAEEIGLIGSEAYAKECAEKRMDIVGYFNMDMNGYLKEGTDIHMHVVYVNQDSLLANMFFDVCHTYYPDMPVRQNWMPHGDSDFSSFNRSGYPALHPFEDVHASSPYIHTRQDVLGLSVNNLEQSKRFAEINLAAVAHLAGLTDVSVTESEACAVAVYPNPARESVNILAEEGLQQVTIYNLLGQQMETKTLKGKNRCVINTNDYPSGIYLVHLATENGVAMKRLVIE
;
A
#
# COMPACT_ATOMS: atom_id res chain seq x y z
N MET A 1 72.52 16.43 40.38
CA MET A 1 71.63 15.29 40.28
C MET A 1 70.45 15.73 39.40
N LYS A 2 70.46 15.30 38.17
CA LYS A 2 69.48 15.65 37.16
C LYS A 2 68.46 14.49 37.09
N HIS A 3 67.20 14.74 37.38
CA HIS A 3 66.12 13.76 37.22
C HIS A 3 65.48 13.95 35.82
N ASN A 4 65.69 12.95 34.98
CA ASN A 4 65.00 12.84 33.71
C ASN A 4 63.60 12.29 33.95
N ILE A 5 62.57 13.09 33.59
CA ILE A 5 61.19 12.62 33.53
C ILE A 5 60.95 12.10 32.12
N LEU A 6 60.74 10.82 31.98
CA LEU A 6 60.37 10.14 30.73
C LEU A 6 58.86 10.28 30.54
N LEU A 7 58.46 11.07 29.53
CA LEU A 7 57.05 11.23 29.13
C LEU A 7 56.68 10.06 28.21
N VAL A 8 55.87 9.13 28.71
CA VAL A 8 55.31 8.05 27.91
C VAL A 8 54.01 8.56 27.22
N LEU A 9 54.07 8.84 25.93
CA LEU A 9 52.94 9.10 25.08
C LEU A 9 52.25 7.78 24.75
N LEU A 10 51.13 7.49 25.41
CA LEU A 10 50.19 6.43 25.00
C LEU A 10 49.38 6.89 23.80
N PHE A 11 49.73 6.37 22.62
CA PHE A 11 48.87 6.40 21.45
C PHE A 11 47.71 5.46 21.70
N LEU A 12 46.56 5.98 22.04
CA LEU A 12 45.26 5.29 21.91
C LEU A 12 44.91 5.25 20.41
N SER A 13 45.29 4.16 19.77
CA SER A 13 44.71 3.81 18.48
C SER A 13 43.23 3.45 18.68
N GLY A 14 42.36 4.43 18.49
CA GLY A 14 40.93 4.19 18.36
C GLY A 14 40.71 3.29 17.14
N ILE A 15 40.46 2.02 17.40
CA ILE A 15 39.89 1.11 16.41
C ILE A 15 38.46 1.60 16.17
N CYS A 16 38.29 2.42 15.13
CA CYS A 16 36.99 2.71 14.55
C CYS A 16 36.48 1.39 13.97
N THR A 17 35.71 0.64 14.73
CA THR A 17 34.92 -0.46 14.20
C THR A 17 33.92 0.17 13.24
N LEU A 18 34.25 0.13 11.96
CA LEU A 18 33.27 0.30 10.88
C LEU A 18 32.14 -0.70 11.18
N ALA A 19 31.01 -0.18 11.66
CA ALA A 19 29.79 -0.94 11.65
C ALA A 19 29.59 -1.42 10.19
N GLN A 20 29.80 -2.71 9.99
CA GLN A 20 29.41 -3.32 8.72
C GLN A 20 27.90 -3.07 8.58
N ASN A 21 27.55 -2.19 7.65
CA ASN A 21 26.20 -2.11 7.15
C ASN A 21 25.76 -3.54 6.85
N LYS A 22 24.80 -4.05 7.63
CA LYS A 22 24.07 -5.23 7.20
C LYS A 22 23.39 -4.81 5.91
N SER A 23 23.98 -5.20 4.77
CA SER A 23 23.28 -5.19 3.51
C SER A 23 21.97 -5.92 3.75
N VAL A 24 20.84 -5.26 3.48
CA VAL A 24 19.57 -5.94 3.35
C VAL A 24 19.85 -7.13 2.44
N SER A 25 19.67 -8.35 2.92
CA SER A 25 19.88 -9.53 2.08
C SER A 25 18.79 -9.49 1.04
N GLU A 26 19.14 -9.09 -0.18
CA GLU A 26 18.21 -9.03 -1.30
C GLU A 26 17.76 -10.47 -1.57
N SER A 27 16.50 -10.77 -1.26
CA SER A 27 15.89 -12.03 -1.68
C SER A 27 15.57 -11.91 -3.17
N PRO A 28 15.86 -12.92 -3.99
CA PRO A 28 15.48 -12.88 -5.40
C PRO A 28 13.97 -12.74 -5.54
N HIS A 29 13.50 -12.02 -6.54
CA HIS A 29 12.07 -11.89 -6.79
C HIS A 29 11.41 -13.25 -6.98
N LEU A 30 10.21 -13.41 -6.41
CA LEU A 30 9.40 -14.62 -6.55
C LEU A 30 8.82 -14.80 -7.96
N PHE A 31 8.64 -13.67 -8.65
CA PHE A 31 8.08 -13.57 -10.00
C PHE A 31 8.88 -12.58 -10.83
N GLU A 32 8.91 -12.78 -12.15
CA GLU A 32 9.49 -11.82 -13.10
C GLU A 32 8.36 -11.08 -13.81
N HIS A 33 8.49 -9.74 -13.89
CA HIS A 33 7.50 -8.88 -14.52
C HIS A 33 8.11 -7.95 -15.55
N ASP A 34 7.36 -7.72 -16.62
CA ASP A 34 7.60 -6.63 -17.55
C ASP A 34 6.82 -5.39 -17.09
N TYR A 35 7.50 -4.24 -17.06
CA TYR A 35 6.92 -2.98 -16.67
C TYR A 35 6.66 -2.09 -17.89
N PRO A 36 5.53 -1.36 -17.92
CA PRO A 36 5.24 -0.45 -19.03
C PRO A 36 6.23 0.72 -19.04
N VAL A 37 6.64 1.13 -20.23
CA VAL A 37 7.37 2.41 -20.44
C VAL A 37 6.32 3.52 -20.57
N ILE A 38 6.43 4.56 -19.73
CA ILE A 38 5.46 5.66 -19.70
C ILE A 38 6.06 6.89 -20.40
N ALA A 39 5.90 6.95 -21.72
CA ALA A 39 6.47 8.00 -22.55
C ALA A 39 5.51 9.17 -22.84
N THR A 40 4.22 9.01 -22.57
CA THR A 40 3.19 10.03 -22.84
C THR A 40 2.14 9.99 -21.73
N GLU A 41 1.56 11.16 -21.43
CA GLU A 41 0.46 11.24 -20.48
C GLU A 41 -0.78 10.46 -20.99
N ASN A 42 -1.40 9.73 -20.07
CA ASN A 42 -2.76 9.25 -20.27
C ASN A 42 -3.74 10.34 -19.81
N PRO A 43 -4.65 10.84 -20.68
CA PRO A 43 -5.52 11.96 -20.34
C PRO A 43 -6.49 11.66 -19.17
N ILE A 44 -6.90 10.38 -19.01
CA ILE A 44 -7.76 9.99 -17.89
C ILE A 44 -6.96 10.05 -16.59
N ILE A 45 -5.75 9.49 -16.58
CA ILE A 45 -4.87 9.52 -15.41
C ILE A 45 -4.53 10.98 -15.06
N ARG A 46 -4.23 11.83 -16.04
CA ARG A 46 -3.99 13.27 -15.79
C ARG A 46 -5.21 13.91 -15.11
N ALA A 47 -6.41 13.69 -15.62
CA ALA A 47 -7.63 14.23 -15.01
C ALA A 47 -7.87 13.71 -13.58
N LEU A 48 -7.47 12.47 -13.28
CA LEU A 48 -7.52 11.90 -11.94
C LEU A 48 -6.50 12.56 -11.02
N MET A 49 -5.26 12.75 -11.48
CA MET A 49 -4.23 13.48 -10.72
C MET A 49 -4.71 14.90 -10.39
N ASP A 50 -5.26 15.63 -11.37
CA ASP A 50 -5.80 16.99 -11.17
C ASP A 50 -6.97 17.02 -10.16
N SER A 51 -7.61 15.86 -9.91
CA SER A 51 -8.72 15.69 -8.96
C SER A 51 -8.28 15.33 -7.55
N VAL A 52 -6.99 15.15 -7.30
CA VAL A 52 -6.43 14.97 -5.94
C VAL A 52 -6.66 16.25 -5.14
N SER A 53 -7.28 16.11 -3.97
CA SER A 53 -7.77 17.26 -3.18
C SER A 53 -6.88 17.53 -1.97
N ILE A 54 -6.32 18.73 -1.91
CA ILE A 54 -5.60 19.22 -0.72
C ILE A 54 -6.52 19.23 0.50
N ASP A 55 -7.76 19.71 0.34
CA ASP A 55 -8.72 19.76 1.44
C ASP A 55 -8.99 18.35 2.03
N SER A 56 -9.06 17.32 1.17
CA SER A 56 -9.25 15.95 1.61
C SER A 56 -7.99 15.38 2.30
N ILE A 57 -6.79 15.72 1.81
CA ILE A 57 -5.51 15.37 2.42
C ILE A 57 -5.43 16.03 3.81
N GLU A 58 -5.62 17.35 3.90
CA GLU A 58 -5.59 18.10 5.16
C GLU A 58 -6.61 17.58 6.17
N ALA A 59 -7.85 17.32 5.72
CA ALA A 59 -8.89 16.77 6.58
C ALA A 59 -8.53 15.37 7.13
N THR A 60 -7.89 14.52 6.31
CA THR A 60 -7.44 13.19 6.73
C THR A 60 -6.33 13.30 7.77
N ILE A 61 -5.31 14.12 7.51
CA ILE A 61 -4.20 14.37 8.44
C ILE A 61 -4.74 14.96 9.76
N SER A 62 -5.60 15.98 9.67
CA SER A 62 -6.20 16.63 10.84
C SER A 62 -6.97 15.66 11.72
N HIS A 63 -7.75 14.75 11.09
CA HIS A 63 -8.50 13.74 11.82
C HIS A 63 -7.57 12.76 12.55
N LEU A 64 -6.58 12.21 11.86
CA LEU A 64 -5.60 11.29 12.46
C LEU A 64 -4.80 11.96 13.59
N CYS A 65 -4.40 13.22 13.42
CA CYS A 65 -3.72 14.00 14.45
C CYS A 65 -4.61 14.39 15.64
N SER A 66 -5.94 14.23 15.53
CA SER A 66 -6.87 14.51 16.64
C SER A 66 -6.81 13.46 17.74
N TYR A 67 -6.38 12.24 17.43
CA TYR A 67 -6.11 11.21 18.43
C TYR A 67 -4.90 11.59 19.28
N GLN A 68 -4.93 11.24 20.56
CA GLN A 68 -3.81 11.52 21.48
C GLN A 68 -2.54 10.83 21.02
N ASN A 69 -2.69 9.57 20.61
CA ASN A 69 -1.61 8.70 20.15
C ASN A 69 -2.23 7.57 19.32
N ARG A 70 -1.55 7.13 18.26
CA ARG A 70 -1.98 6.00 17.42
C ARG A 70 -1.02 4.82 17.49
N ARG A 71 -0.13 4.78 18.51
CA ARG A 71 0.75 3.62 18.70
C ARG A 71 -0.10 2.34 18.83
N CYS A 72 0.39 1.22 18.35
CA CYS A 72 -0.37 -0.04 18.25
C CYS A 72 -0.94 -0.55 19.60
N ASP A 73 -0.40 -0.12 20.74
CA ASP A 73 -0.89 -0.41 22.08
C ASP A 73 -1.71 0.74 22.72
N SER A 74 -2.02 1.79 21.97
CA SER A 74 -2.93 2.86 22.40
C SER A 74 -4.37 2.38 22.39
N ARG A 75 -5.17 2.84 23.35
CA ARG A 75 -6.62 2.60 23.36
C ARG A 75 -7.35 3.12 22.12
N HIS A 76 -6.74 4.06 21.39
CA HIS A 76 -7.34 4.69 20.20
C HIS A 76 -7.05 3.94 18.90
N ILE A 77 -6.16 2.95 18.90
CA ILE A 77 -5.74 2.31 17.66
C ILE A 77 -6.90 1.62 16.93
N TYR A 78 -7.83 1.00 17.70
CA TYR A 78 -9.03 0.38 17.13
C TYR A 78 -10.02 1.41 16.58
N ASP A 79 -10.16 2.59 17.24
CA ASP A 79 -11.00 3.68 16.74
C ASP A 79 -10.46 4.18 15.38
N VAL A 80 -9.15 4.24 15.21
CA VAL A 80 -8.49 4.63 13.94
C VAL A 80 -8.73 3.57 12.87
N GLN A 81 -8.55 2.29 13.20
CA GLN A 81 -8.84 1.16 12.32
C GLN A 81 -10.28 1.22 11.80
N ASP A 82 -11.24 1.33 12.72
CA ASP A 82 -12.66 1.35 12.39
C ASP A 82 -13.02 2.55 11.51
N TRP A 83 -12.44 3.71 11.79
CA TRP A 83 -12.65 4.91 10.99
C TRP A 83 -12.11 4.76 9.57
N LEU A 84 -10.89 4.22 9.40
CA LEU A 84 -10.31 3.97 8.08
C LEU A 84 -11.10 2.91 7.31
N ALA A 85 -11.44 1.78 7.96
CA ALA A 85 -12.22 0.72 7.35
C ALA A 85 -13.60 1.24 6.89
N ALA A 86 -14.28 2.06 7.70
CA ALA A 86 -15.56 2.67 7.35
C ALA A 86 -15.43 3.61 6.14
N ARG A 87 -14.34 4.37 6.02
CA ARG A 87 -14.09 5.24 4.86
C ARG A 87 -13.94 4.41 3.58
N TYR A 88 -13.10 3.36 3.58
CA TYR A 88 -12.98 2.49 2.41
C TYR A 88 -14.29 1.81 2.05
N ASN A 89 -15.05 1.34 3.03
CA ASN A 89 -16.39 0.75 2.81
C ASN A 89 -17.40 1.75 2.21
N SER A 90 -17.15 3.05 2.30
CA SER A 90 -17.99 4.08 1.67
C SER A 90 -17.73 4.27 0.17
N LEU A 91 -16.73 3.60 -0.40
CA LEU A 91 -16.38 3.69 -1.81
C LEU A 91 -17.04 2.55 -2.59
N ASP A 92 -18.09 2.86 -3.33
CA ASP A 92 -18.89 1.87 -4.11
C ASP A 92 -18.07 1.06 -5.12
N GLY A 93 -16.92 1.59 -5.56
CA GLY A 93 -16.06 0.94 -6.55
C GLY A 93 -15.08 -0.07 -5.98
N LEU A 94 -14.96 -0.20 -4.66
CA LEU A 94 -14.18 -1.24 -4.01
C LEU A 94 -15.01 -2.51 -3.86
N ASP A 95 -14.41 -3.64 -4.12
CA ASP A 95 -15.10 -4.94 -4.09
C ASP A 95 -15.16 -5.51 -2.67
N THR A 96 -14.15 -5.23 -1.83
CA THR A 96 -14.14 -5.65 -0.42
C THR A 96 -13.17 -4.81 0.40
N VAL A 97 -13.48 -4.69 1.69
CA VAL A 97 -12.57 -4.18 2.72
C VAL A 97 -12.45 -5.25 3.79
N MET A 98 -11.25 -5.65 4.12
CA MET A 98 -10.98 -6.68 5.11
C MET A 98 -9.92 -6.24 6.10
N LEU A 99 -9.98 -6.80 7.28
CA LEU A 99 -8.96 -6.68 8.31
C LEU A 99 -8.04 -7.91 8.21
N HIS A 100 -6.75 -7.67 8.27
CA HIS A 100 -5.72 -8.72 8.26
C HIS A 100 -5.10 -8.77 9.66
N ASP A 101 -5.49 -9.80 10.41
CA ASP A 101 -5.02 -10.11 11.76
C ASP A 101 -3.55 -10.55 11.75
N PHE A 102 -2.78 -10.08 12.71
CA PHE A 102 -1.40 -10.47 12.93
C PHE A 102 -1.03 -10.38 14.41
N LYS A 103 0.07 -11.00 14.80
CA LYS A 103 0.56 -11.00 16.18
C LYS A 103 1.80 -10.15 16.34
N VAL A 104 1.85 -9.42 17.43
CA VAL A 104 3.03 -8.66 17.84
C VAL A 104 3.90 -9.52 18.76
N GLU A 105 4.98 -10.06 18.23
CA GLU A 105 5.98 -10.80 19.00
C GLU A 105 7.15 -9.88 19.40
N LYS A 106 6.86 -8.84 20.20
CA LYS A 106 7.86 -7.87 20.65
C LYS A 106 7.74 -7.61 22.15
N GLU A 107 8.86 -7.77 22.85
CA GLU A 107 8.92 -7.52 24.30
C GLU A 107 8.49 -6.09 24.66
N GLY A 108 7.59 -5.95 25.60
CA GLY A 108 7.06 -4.67 26.06
C GLY A 108 5.79 -4.20 25.32
N PHE A 109 5.30 -4.95 24.34
CA PHE A 109 4.06 -4.66 23.61
C PHE A 109 3.04 -5.79 23.78
N PRO A 110 1.73 -5.52 23.65
CA PRO A 110 0.72 -6.55 23.67
C PRO A 110 0.85 -7.47 22.47
N GLU A 111 0.50 -8.75 22.62
CA GLU A 111 0.50 -9.71 21.52
C GLU A 111 -0.57 -9.38 20.47
N GLU A 112 -1.71 -8.86 20.92
CA GLU A 112 -2.82 -8.45 20.07
C GLU A 112 -2.85 -6.93 19.93
N THR A 113 -3.11 -6.46 18.72
CA THR A 113 -3.27 -5.05 18.37
C THR A 113 -4.34 -4.90 17.28
N ALA A 114 -4.59 -3.67 16.83
CA ALA A 114 -5.43 -3.45 15.66
C ALA A 114 -4.80 -4.06 14.40
N ASP A 115 -5.65 -4.42 13.45
CA ASP A 115 -5.28 -5.15 12.24
C ASP A 115 -4.74 -4.24 11.15
N ASN A 116 -4.07 -4.81 10.15
CA ASN A 116 -3.90 -4.12 8.87
C ASN A 116 -5.25 -4.00 8.15
N ILE A 117 -5.45 -2.90 7.43
CA ILE A 117 -6.66 -2.67 6.65
C ILE A 117 -6.32 -2.88 5.18
N LEU A 118 -7.06 -3.75 4.50
CA LEU A 118 -6.89 -4.07 3.09
C LEU A 118 -8.17 -3.73 2.34
N ALA A 119 -8.11 -2.72 1.47
CA ALA A 119 -9.22 -2.35 0.59
C ALA A 119 -8.90 -2.84 -0.82
N ILE A 120 -9.72 -3.72 -1.37
CA ILE A 120 -9.42 -4.49 -2.58
C ILE A 120 -10.34 -4.08 -3.72
N GLN A 121 -9.74 -3.82 -4.86
CA GLN A 121 -10.40 -3.59 -6.14
C GLN A 121 -9.90 -4.61 -7.16
N TRP A 122 -10.78 -5.55 -7.54
CA TRP A 122 -10.39 -6.67 -8.37
C TRP A 122 -10.13 -6.30 -9.82
N GLY A 123 -9.08 -6.90 -10.36
CA GLY A 123 -8.72 -6.80 -11.77
C GLY A 123 -9.67 -7.54 -12.68
N LEU A 124 -9.94 -7.01 -13.88
CA LEU A 124 -10.87 -7.61 -14.84
C LEU A 124 -10.29 -8.79 -15.60
N THR A 125 -9.02 -8.74 -15.98
CA THR A 125 -8.42 -9.73 -16.90
C THR A 125 -7.24 -10.49 -16.31
N LYS A 126 -6.63 -9.93 -15.24
CA LYS A 126 -5.49 -10.49 -14.51
C LYS A 126 -5.71 -10.31 -12.99
N PRO A 127 -6.81 -10.87 -12.44
CA PRO A 127 -7.13 -10.67 -11.03
C PRO A 127 -6.12 -11.32 -10.08
N GLU A 128 -5.28 -12.24 -10.58
CA GLU A 128 -4.21 -12.92 -9.86
C GLU A 128 -2.90 -12.12 -9.80
N GLU A 129 -2.76 -11.05 -10.60
CA GLU A 129 -1.64 -10.10 -10.53
C GLU A 129 -2.03 -8.90 -9.66
N TYR A 130 -1.22 -8.57 -8.64
CA TYR A 130 -1.55 -7.57 -7.64
C TYR A 130 -0.64 -6.35 -7.73
N VAL A 131 -1.23 -5.17 -7.72
CA VAL A 131 -0.54 -3.89 -7.48
C VAL A 131 -0.95 -3.41 -6.10
N ILE A 132 0.01 -3.18 -5.22
CA ILE A 132 -0.25 -2.77 -3.85
C ILE A 132 0.28 -1.36 -3.64
N CYS A 133 -0.46 -0.52 -2.94
CA CYS A 133 0.04 0.72 -2.38
C CYS A 133 -0.41 0.83 -0.92
N GLY A 134 0.47 1.36 -0.06
CA GLY A 134 0.20 1.34 1.37
C GLY A 134 0.96 2.39 2.16
N ALA A 135 0.47 2.60 3.39
CA ALA A 135 1.02 3.51 4.39
C ALA A 135 0.67 2.98 5.78
N HIS A 136 1.56 3.08 6.75
CA HIS A 136 1.19 2.76 8.12
C HIS A 136 0.30 3.83 8.74
N TYR A 137 -0.58 3.43 9.66
CA TYR A 137 -1.51 4.35 10.31
C TYR A 137 -1.25 4.54 11.81
N ASP A 138 -0.38 3.72 12.39
CA ASP A 138 0.12 3.96 13.73
C ASP A 138 1.07 5.16 13.78
N SER A 139 1.39 5.64 14.97
CA SER A 139 2.30 6.77 15.19
C SER A 139 3.06 6.62 16.50
N TRP A 140 4.24 7.21 16.58
CA TRP A 140 5.07 7.20 17.78
C TRP A 140 5.71 8.56 18.05
N ASN A 141 6.07 8.83 19.29
CA ASN A 141 6.78 10.06 19.66
C ASN A 141 8.16 9.79 20.28
N GLY A 142 8.73 8.61 20.06
CA GLY A 142 10.01 8.22 20.62
C GLY A 142 9.96 7.86 22.12
N ASP A 143 8.80 7.97 22.78
CA ASP A 143 8.64 7.69 24.21
C ASP A 143 8.06 6.28 24.42
N THR A 144 8.64 5.53 25.33
CA THR A 144 8.18 4.19 25.73
C THR A 144 7.13 4.21 26.85
N ALA A 145 6.77 5.41 27.35
CA ALA A 145 5.72 5.57 28.34
C ALA A 145 4.36 5.11 27.77
N ASP A 146 3.38 4.96 28.67
CA ASP A 146 2.00 4.64 28.31
C ASP A 146 1.49 5.57 27.19
N PRO A 147 1.14 5.04 25.99
CA PRO A 147 0.74 5.83 24.83
C PRO A 147 -0.47 6.73 25.11
N ASP A 148 -1.34 6.33 26.06
CA ASP A 148 -2.52 7.12 26.41
C ASP A 148 -2.19 8.36 27.23
N THR A 149 -0.95 8.50 27.72
CA THR A 149 -0.48 9.68 28.49
C THR A 149 0.41 10.61 27.68
N VAL A 150 0.95 10.16 26.55
CA VAL A 150 1.87 10.94 25.71
C VAL A 150 1.25 11.21 24.35
N ARG A 151 1.47 12.42 23.84
CA ARG A 151 0.96 12.81 22.53
C ARG A 151 1.93 12.42 21.41
N ALA A 152 1.41 11.69 20.42
CA ALA A 152 2.09 11.34 19.18
C ALA A 152 1.17 11.64 18.00
N PRO A 153 1.13 12.89 17.50
CA PRO A 153 0.21 13.27 16.44
C PRO A 153 0.47 12.54 15.11
N GLY A 154 1.75 12.31 14.78
CA GLY A 154 2.15 11.60 13.58
C GLY A 154 1.56 12.20 12.31
N ALA A 155 1.76 13.52 12.12
CA ALA A 155 1.17 14.21 10.96
C ALA A 155 1.89 13.83 9.68
N ASP A 156 3.22 13.94 9.67
CA ASP A 156 4.05 13.56 8.55
C ASP A 156 4.35 12.06 8.59
N ASP A 157 4.61 11.56 9.77
CA ASP A 157 4.88 10.17 10.07
C ASP A 157 3.70 9.52 10.86
N ASN A 158 2.64 8.96 10.20
CA ASN A 158 2.51 8.87 8.76
C ASN A 158 1.06 9.16 8.31
N ALA A 159 0.42 10.21 8.85
CA ALA A 159 -0.91 10.59 8.38
C ALA A 159 -0.88 11.14 6.94
N THR A 160 0.27 11.67 6.47
CA THR A 160 0.44 12.10 5.08
C THR A 160 0.36 10.93 4.11
N GLY A 161 1.04 9.82 4.41
CA GLY A 161 0.96 8.60 3.60
C GLY A 161 -0.45 8.03 3.56
N VAL A 162 -1.11 7.90 4.73
CA VAL A 162 -2.51 7.45 4.81
C VAL A 162 -3.42 8.33 3.95
N ALA A 163 -3.25 9.66 3.98
CA ALA A 163 -4.03 10.58 3.16
C ALA A 163 -3.79 10.37 1.65
N GLY A 164 -2.55 10.10 1.25
CA GLY A 164 -2.19 9.80 -0.14
C GLY A 164 -2.81 8.49 -0.64
N ILE A 165 -2.78 7.43 0.17
CA ILE A 165 -3.42 6.14 -0.16
C ILE A 165 -4.94 6.31 -0.24
N TRP A 166 -5.54 7.06 0.69
CA TRP A 166 -6.97 7.38 0.63
C TRP A 166 -7.36 8.10 -0.66
N GLU A 167 -6.64 9.14 -1.07
CA GLU A 167 -6.91 9.88 -2.32
C GLU A 167 -6.77 8.97 -3.54
N THR A 168 -5.74 8.11 -3.55
CA THR A 168 -5.53 7.11 -4.60
C THR A 168 -6.75 6.18 -4.70
N ALA A 169 -7.20 5.60 -3.59
CA ALA A 169 -8.37 4.71 -3.56
C ALA A 169 -9.67 5.44 -3.96
N ARG A 170 -9.89 6.66 -3.42
CA ARG A 170 -11.10 7.47 -3.69
C ARG A 170 -11.28 7.76 -5.18
N LEU A 171 -10.19 7.97 -5.88
CA LEU A 171 -10.23 8.33 -7.30
C LEU A 171 -10.20 7.09 -8.20
N LEU A 172 -9.32 6.12 -7.93
CA LEU A 172 -9.17 4.93 -8.77
C LEU A 172 -10.33 3.94 -8.62
N SER A 173 -11.00 3.87 -7.47
CA SER A 173 -12.14 2.97 -7.28
C SER A 173 -13.28 3.18 -8.29
N ARG A 174 -13.34 4.34 -8.93
CA ARG A 174 -14.35 4.69 -9.95
C ARG A 174 -14.05 4.12 -11.34
N TYR A 175 -12.92 3.44 -11.51
CA TYR A 175 -12.43 2.92 -12.78
C TYR A 175 -12.19 1.42 -12.68
N LYS A 176 -11.96 0.77 -13.81
CA LYS A 176 -11.62 -0.64 -13.87
C LYS A 176 -10.19 -0.82 -14.38
N PHE A 177 -9.53 -1.86 -13.88
CA PHE A 177 -8.14 -2.16 -14.19
C PHE A 177 -7.98 -3.61 -14.64
N HIS A 178 -6.89 -3.90 -15.32
CA HIS A 178 -6.56 -5.26 -15.71
C HIS A 178 -6.14 -6.09 -14.48
N ARG A 179 -5.31 -5.52 -13.60
CA ARG A 179 -4.79 -6.14 -12.38
C ARG A 179 -5.60 -5.73 -11.15
N THR A 180 -5.54 -6.55 -10.14
CA THR A 180 -6.10 -6.24 -8.82
C THR A 180 -5.27 -5.15 -8.14
N ILE A 181 -5.94 -4.17 -7.53
CA ILE A 181 -5.31 -3.15 -6.70
C ILE A 181 -5.68 -3.41 -5.24
N ILE A 182 -4.69 -3.36 -4.34
CA ILE A 182 -4.90 -3.41 -2.90
C ILE A 182 -4.36 -2.13 -2.28
N TYR A 183 -5.26 -1.36 -1.66
CA TYR A 183 -4.94 -0.18 -0.88
C TYR A 183 -4.80 -0.60 0.57
N CYS A 184 -3.62 -0.40 1.16
CA CYS A 184 -3.29 -0.93 2.49
C CYS A 184 -3.04 0.18 3.50
N ASN A 185 -3.47 -0.08 4.76
CA ASN A 185 -2.95 0.67 5.89
C ASN A 185 -2.39 -0.33 6.91
N TRP A 186 -1.09 -0.17 7.21
CA TRP A 186 -0.35 -1.08 8.09
C TRP A 186 -0.42 -0.61 9.53
N CYS A 187 -0.46 -1.54 10.47
CA CYS A 187 -0.34 -1.27 11.89
C CYS A 187 0.98 -1.82 12.44
N ALA A 188 1.46 -1.21 13.53
CA ALA A 188 2.70 -1.62 14.21
C ALA A 188 3.97 -1.51 13.34
N GLU A 189 4.01 -0.53 12.42
CA GLU A 189 5.21 -0.14 11.69
C GLU A 189 6.27 0.39 12.64
N GLU A 190 5.90 1.36 13.48
CA GLU A 190 6.74 2.13 14.39
C GLU A 190 7.50 1.27 15.42
N ILE A 191 7.05 0.07 15.64
CA ILE A 191 7.69 -0.88 16.51
C ILE A 191 8.44 -1.98 15.75
N GLY A 192 8.62 -1.84 14.45
CA GLY A 192 9.48 -2.66 13.61
C GLY A 192 8.81 -3.37 12.44
N LEU A 193 7.94 -2.69 11.70
CA LEU A 193 7.32 -3.13 10.44
C LEU A 193 6.44 -4.39 10.60
N ILE A 194 5.87 -4.62 11.79
CA ILE A 194 5.32 -5.94 12.15
C ILE A 194 4.11 -6.29 11.27
N GLY A 195 3.19 -5.34 11.07
CA GLY A 195 1.99 -5.58 10.28
C GLY A 195 2.28 -5.84 8.80
N SER A 196 3.12 -5.01 8.18
CA SER A 196 3.50 -5.19 6.78
C SER A 196 4.33 -6.46 6.57
N GLU A 197 5.23 -6.79 7.53
CA GLU A 197 6.03 -8.02 7.45
C GLU A 197 5.17 -9.27 7.56
N ALA A 198 4.18 -9.28 8.44
CA ALA A 198 3.22 -10.38 8.57
C ALA A 198 2.48 -10.61 7.25
N TYR A 199 1.94 -9.53 6.64
CA TYR A 199 1.24 -9.62 5.38
C TYR A 199 2.14 -10.05 4.21
N ALA A 200 3.31 -9.44 4.07
CA ALA A 200 4.24 -9.77 2.98
C ALA A 200 4.73 -11.24 3.05
N LYS A 201 4.98 -11.76 4.27
CA LYS A 201 5.31 -13.19 4.48
C LYS A 201 4.15 -14.09 4.09
N GLU A 202 2.93 -13.76 4.51
CA GLU A 202 1.73 -14.51 4.14
C GLU A 202 1.53 -14.55 2.62
N CYS A 203 1.71 -13.41 1.94
CA CYS A 203 1.67 -13.34 0.48
C CYS A 203 2.73 -14.25 -0.16
N ALA A 204 3.95 -14.28 0.36
CA ALA A 204 5.02 -15.13 -0.16
C ALA A 204 4.75 -16.62 0.06
N GLU A 205 4.25 -17.01 1.23
CA GLU A 205 3.85 -18.39 1.54
C GLU A 205 2.73 -18.87 0.61
N LYS A 206 1.77 -17.98 0.31
CA LYS A 206 0.65 -18.24 -0.60
C LYS A 206 1.00 -18.06 -2.07
N ARG A 207 2.24 -17.62 -2.36
CA ARG A 207 2.73 -17.31 -3.72
C ARG A 207 1.80 -16.38 -4.49
N MET A 208 1.35 -15.32 -3.82
CA MET A 208 0.61 -14.24 -4.48
C MET A 208 1.53 -13.53 -5.48
N ASP A 209 1.01 -13.22 -6.65
CA ASP A 209 1.77 -12.57 -7.73
C ASP A 209 1.72 -11.04 -7.59
N ILE A 210 2.56 -10.48 -6.69
CA ILE A 210 2.64 -9.04 -6.47
C ILE A 210 3.59 -8.42 -7.49
N VAL A 211 3.03 -7.63 -8.41
CA VAL A 211 3.74 -6.96 -9.51
C VAL A 211 4.55 -5.76 -9.00
N GLY A 212 4.10 -5.10 -7.94
CA GLY A 212 4.80 -3.99 -7.31
C GLY A 212 4.09 -3.45 -6.09
N TYR A 213 4.87 -2.99 -5.11
CA TYR A 213 4.40 -2.29 -3.94
C TYR A 213 4.94 -0.86 -3.89
N PHE A 214 4.04 0.11 -3.74
CA PHE A 214 4.35 1.54 -3.58
C PHE A 214 4.09 1.96 -2.14
N ASN A 215 5.14 2.27 -1.40
CA ASN A 215 5.06 2.71 -0.01
C ASN A 215 4.93 4.22 0.07
N MET A 216 3.93 4.71 0.79
CA MET A 216 3.75 6.14 1.07
C MET A 216 4.06 6.40 2.55
N ASP A 217 5.15 7.11 2.80
CA ASP A 217 5.58 7.41 4.15
C ASP A 217 6.41 8.69 4.16
N MET A 218 6.03 9.68 4.99
CA MET A 218 6.66 10.99 5.11
C MET A 218 6.77 11.74 3.78
N ASN A 219 5.76 12.51 3.46
CA ASN A 219 5.68 13.24 2.18
C ASN A 219 5.14 14.68 2.31
N GLY A 220 5.15 15.24 3.54
CA GLY A 220 4.57 16.55 3.83
C GLY A 220 5.56 17.64 4.24
N TYR A 221 6.82 17.30 4.50
CA TYR A 221 7.82 18.27 4.86
C TYR A 221 8.64 18.72 3.66
N LEU A 222 8.75 20.02 3.48
CA LEU A 222 9.62 20.63 2.49
C LEU A 222 10.58 21.59 3.19
N LYS A 223 11.88 21.33 3.06
CA LYS A 223 12.92 22.19 3.64
C LYS A 223 12.81 23.60 3.06
N GLU A 224 12.88 24.60 3.91
CA GLU A 224 12.84 26.01 3.50
C GLU A 224 13.89 26.34 2.43
N GLY A 225 13.46 27.01 1.36
CA GLY A 225 14.31 27.40 0.24
C GLY A 225 14.57 26.31 -0.79
N THR A 226 13.84 25.19 -0.72
CA THR A 226 13.88 24.14 -1.76
C THR A 226 12.53 24.10 -2.51
N ASP A 227 12.59 23.67 -3.78
CA ASP A 227 11.40 23.38 -4.56
C ASP A 227 10.89 21.98 -4.23
N ILE A 228 9.63 21.68 -4.54
CA ILE A 228 9.04 20.35 -4.42
C ILE A 228 9.90 19.36 -5.22
N HIS A 229 10.33 18.29 -4.57
CA HIS A 229 11.16 17.25 -5.13
C HIS A 229 10.81 15.90 -4.50
N MET A 230 11.37 14.83 -5.01
CA MET A 230 11.15 13.48 -4.51
C MET A 230 12.43 12.66 -4.53
N HIS A 231 12.69 11.94 -3.45
CA HIS A 231 13.66 10.87 -3.43
C HIS A 231 12.94 9.52 -3.55
N VAL A 232 13.41 8.66 -4.45
CA VAL A 232 12.84 7.32 -4.62
C VAL A 232 13.84 6.33 -4.03
N VAL A 233 13.42 5.67 -2.96
CA VAL A 233 14.22 4.67 -2.24
C VAL A 233 13.80 3.28 -2.72
N TYR A 234 14.76 2.49 -3.17
CA TYR A 234 14.54 1.11 -3.61
C TYR A 234 15.84 0.31 -3.60
N VAL A 235 15.75 -1.00 -3.60
CA VAL A 235 16.91 -1.90 -3.76
C VAL A 235 17.21 -2.14 -5.25
N ASN A 236 18.46 -2.46 -5.60
CA ASN A 236 18.89 -2.55 -7.00
C ASN A 236 18.09 -3.55 -7.83
N GLN A 237 17.64 -4.63 -7.26
CA GLN A 237 16.81 -5.63 -7.96
C GLN A 237 15.48 -5.07 -8.44
N ASP A 238 14.94 -4.00 -7.80
CA ASP A 238 13.67 -3.36 -8.12
C ASP A 238 13.81 -2.26 -9.19
N SER A 239 14.98 -2.16 -9.82
CA SER A 239 15.29 -1.10 -10.80
C SER A 239 14.30 -1.02 -11.96
N LEU A 240 13.69 -2.13 -12.38
CA LEU A 240 12.69 -2.12 -13.44
C LEU A 240 11.40 -1.45 -13.00
N LEU A 241 10.91 -1.75 -11.79
CA LEU A 241 9.76 -1.06 -11.19
C LEU A 241 10.07 0.42 -10.98
N ALA A 242 11.28 0.73 -10.46
CA ALA A 242 11.74 2.09 -10.25
C ALA A 242 11.84 2.88 -11.56
N ASN A 243 12.33 2.29 -12.65
CA ASN A 243 12.37 2.94 -13.97
C ASN A 243 10.98 3.33 -14.44
N MET A 244 9.99 2.45 -14.33
CA MET A 244 8.59 2.77 -14.63
C MET A 244 8.08 3.94 -13.76
N PHE A 245 8.41 3.96 -12.48
CA PHE A 245 8.04 5.05 -11.58
C PHE A 245 8.72 6.38 -11.96
N PHE A 246 10.00 6.36 -12.34
CA PHE A 246 10.71 7.54 -12.88
C PHE A 246 10.09 8.03 -14.19
N ASP A 247 9.69 7.11 -15.08
CA ASP A 247 8.96 7.47 -16.31
C ASP A 247 7.67 8.21 -16.00
N VAL A 248 6.89 7.75 -15.00
CA VAL A 248 5.70 8.46 -14.52
C VAL A 248 6.06 9.86 -14.04
N CYS A 249 7.05 9.99 -13.16
CA CYS A 249 7.46 11.30 -12.65
C CYS A 249 7.85 12.27 -13.79
N HIS A 250 8.71 11.82 -14.70
CA HIS A 250 9.20 12.67 -15.80
C HIS A 250 8.12 13.00 -16.84
N THR A 251 7.19 12.07 -17.08
CA THR A 251 6.11 12.29 -18.04
C THR A 251 5.09 13.29 -17.52
N TYR A 252 4.70 13.17 -16.25
CA TYR A 252 3.65 14.01 -15.67
C TYR A 252 4.19 15.30 -15.05
N TYR A 253 5.44 15.31 -14.57
CA TYR A 253 6.11 16.44 -13.91
C TYR A 253 7.56 16.58 -14.36
N PRO A 254 7.82 16.94 -15.64
CA PRO A 254 9.15 16.93 -16.24
C PRO A 254 10.14 17.89 -15.56
N ASP A 255 9.65 18.94 -14.93
CA ASP A 255 10.49 19.95 -14.26
C ASP A 255 10.72 19.64 -12.76
N MET A 256 10.04 18.62 -12.20
CA MET A 256 10.22 18.27 -10.80
C MET A 256 11.48 17.42 -10.61
N PRO A 257 12.40 17.81 -9.70
CA PRO A 257 13.56 17.00 -9.39
C PRO A 257 13.15 15.68 -8.73
N VAL A 258 13.48 14.55 -9.36
CA VAL A 258 13.30 13.21 -8.82
C VAL A 258 14.63 12.49 -8.84
N ARG A 259 15.03 11.89 -7.74
CA ARG A 259 16.35 11.26 -7.59
C ARG A 259 16.24 9.89 -6.98
N GLN A 260 17.00 8.95 -7.52
CA GLN A 260 17.27 7.70 -6.82
C GLN A 260 18.03 8.00 -5.52
N ASN A 261 17.63 7.34 -4.46
CA ASN A 261 18.36 7.43 -3.20
C ASN A 261 18.23 6.11 -2.41
N TRP A 262 18.96 6.03 -1.32
CA TRP A 262 18.82 4.98 -0.32
C TRP A 262 18.63 5.64 1.04
N MET A 263 17.91 4.96 1.93
CA MET A 263 17.66 5.50 3.26
C MET A 263 18.88 5.26 4.16
N PRO A 264 19.57 6.31 4.60
CA PRO A 264 20.82 6.15 5.36
C PRO A 264 20.55 5.70 6.81
N HIS A 265 19.37 6.01 7.32
CA HIS A 265 18.92 5.67 8.67
C HIS A 265 17.42 5.39 8.62
N GLY A 266 16.98 4.40 9.39
CA GLY A 266 15.59 3.99 9.39
C GLY A 266 15.24 3.00 8.30
N ASP A 267 13.98 2.66 8.25
CA ASP A 267 13.37 1.69 7.32
C ASP A 267 11.89 2.05 7.18
N SER A 268 11.15 1.39 6.31
CA SER A 268 9.70 1.50 6.20
C SER A 268 9.11 0.24 5.56
N ASP A 269 7.80 0.17 5.44
CA ASP A 269 7.05 -1.02 5.04
C ASP A 269 7.47 -1.63 3.69
N PHE A 270 8.08 -0.85 2.76
CA PHE A 270 8.62 -1.39 1.50
C PHE A 270 9.65 -2.51 1.72
N SER A 271 10.43 -2.41 2.79
CA SER A 271 11.45 -3.42 3.14
C SER A 271 10.85 -4.77 3.51
N SER A 272 9.65 -4.80 4.06
CA SER A 272 8.92 -6.04 4.36
C SER A 272 8.63 -6.83 3.08
N PHE A 273 8.23 -6.14 2.02
CA PHE A 273 7.99 -6.72 0.70
C PHE A 273 9.29 -7.15 0.03
N ASN A 274 10.33 -6.31 0.05
CA ASN A 274 11.64 -6.68 -0.50
C ASN A 274 12.22 -7.94 0.18
N ARG A 275 12.15 -8.01 1.51
CA ARG A 275 12.61 -9.21 2.26
C ARG A 275 11.81 -10.46 1.92
N SER A 276 10.55 -10.29 1.52
CA SER A 276 9.67 -11.39 1.11
C SER A 276 9.78 -11.73 -0.39
N GLY A 277 10.69 -11.08 -1.14
CA GLY A 277 10.94 -11.35 -2.56
C GLY A 277 9.98 -10.65 -3.51
N TYR A 278 9.41 -9.52 -3.12
CA TYR A 278 8.53 -8.71 -3.95
C TYR A 278 9.16 -7.37 -4.32
N PRO A 279 8.94 -6.88 -5.55
CA PRO A 279 9.41 -5.56 -5.95
C PRO A 279 8.65 -4.47 -5.20
N ALA A 280 9.41 -3.56 -4.58
CA ALA A 280 8.86 -2.49 -3.78
C ALA A 280 9.73 -1.22 -3.86
N LEU A 281 9.11 -0.07 -3.76
CA LEU A 281 9.79 1.21 -3.68
C LEU A 281 9.07 2.16 -2.72
N HIS A 282 9.82 3.16 -2.28
CA HIS A 282 9.37 4.15 -1.33
C HIS A 282 9.71 5.56 -1.83
N PRO A 283 8.73 6.28 -2.42
CA PRO A 283 8.83 7.71 -2.65
C PRO A 283 8.88 8.43 -1.31
N PHE A 284 9.95 9.17 -1.08
CA PHE A 284 10.26 9.84 0.18
C PHE A 284 10.54 11.34 -0.06
N GLU A 285 10.27 12.19 0.92
CA GLU A 285 10.43 13.64 0.80
C GLU A 285 11.88 14.06 0.52
N ASP A 286 12.80 13.83 1.45
CA ASP A 286 14.24 14.06 1.28
C ASP A 286 15.04 13.26 2.31
N VAL A 287 15.81 12.27 1.88
CA VAL A 287 16.63 11.43 2.77
C VAL A 287 17.74 12.18 3.50
N HIS A 288 18.05 13.41 3.07
CA HIS A 288 19.10 14.24 3.68
C HIS A 288 18.56 15.43 4.49
N ALA A 289 17.27 15.72 4.34
CA ALA A 289 16.64 16.88 4.95
C ALA A 289 15.15 16.65 5.22
N SER A 290 14.82 15.46 5.70
CA SER A 290 13.47 15.09 6.13
C SER A 290 13.01 15.89 7.35
N SER A 291 11.75 15.77 7.70
CA SER A 291 11.17 16.47 8.84
C SER A 291 11.98 16.21 10.12
N PRO A 292 12.47 17.24 10.79
CA PRO A 292 13.16 17.10 12.08
C PRO A 292 12.19 16.89 13.25
N TYR A 293 10.89 16.83 13.01
CA TYR A 293 9.84 16.80 14.01
C TYR A 293 9.23 15.40 14.20
N ILE A 294 9.57 14.44 13.34
CA ILE A 294 9.08 13.05 13.45
C ILE A 294 9.42 12.45 14.82
N HIS A 295 8.66 11.49 15.25
CA HIS A 295 8.78 10.85 16.57
C HIS A 295 8.80 11.87 17.73
N THR A 296 8.06 12.98 17.56
CA THR A 296 7.88 14.00 18.62
C THR A 296 6.43 14.50 18.66
N ARG A 297 6.07 15.19 19.74
CA ARG A 297 4.78 15.89 19.83
C ARG A 297 4.62 17.05 18.84
N GLN A 298 5.69 17.42 18.13
CA GLN A 298 5.73 18.49 17.14
C GLN A 298 5.50 17.99 15.72
N ASP A 299 5.27 16.71 15.54
CA ASP A 299 4.84 16.16 14.26
C ASP A 299 3.37 16.52 14.00
N VAL A 300 3.15 17.75 13.55
CA VAL A 300 1.82 18.38 13.35
C VAL A 300 1.75 19.17 12.05
N LEU A 301 0.51 19.42 11.60
CA LEU A 301 0.24 20.35 10.49
C LEU A 301 0.82 21.73 10.77
N GLY A 302 1.39 22.33 9.73
CA GLY A 302 2.03 23.65 9.77
C GLY A 302 3.46 23.64 10.32
N LEU A 303 3.97 22.51 10.76
CA LEU A 303 5.33 22.37 11.26
C LEU A 303 6.06 21.16 10.62
N SER A 304 5.68 19.94 10.91
CA SER A 304 6.19 18.74 10.24
C SER A 304 5.59 18.62 8.84
N VAL A 305 4.28 18.68 8.72
CA VAL A 305 3.60 18.84 7.43
C VAL A 305 3.49 20.34 7.14
N ASN A 306 4.52 20.90 6.53
CA ASN A 306 4.60 22.32 6.24
C ASN A 306 4.27 22.67 4.78
N ASN A 307 4.07 21.64 3.92
CA ASN A 307 3.78 21.83 2.50
C ASN A 307 2.77 20.78 1.97
N LEU A 308 1.48 21.12 2.01
CA LEU A 308 0.41 20.24 1.50
C LEU A 308 0.43 20.07 -0.03
N GLU A 309 1.03 21.00 -0.78
CA GLU A 309 1.23 20.83 -2.23
C GLU A 309 2.23 19.71 -2.52
N GLN A 310 3.24 19.50 -1.65
CA GLN A 310 4.14 18.37 -1.75
C GLN A 310 3.38 17.06 -1.47
N SER A 311 2.61 16.97 -0.39
CA SER A 311 1.80 15.78 -0.09
C SER A 311 0.84 15.47 -1.25
N LYS A 312 0.21 16.50 -1.82
CA LYS A 312 -0.62 16.34 -3.02
C LYS A 312 0.19 15.78 -4.20
N ARG A 313 1.37 16.31 -4.47
CA ARG A 313 2.24 15.86 -5.56
C ARG A 313 2.62 14.38 -5.42
N PHE A 314 2.92 13.95 -4.20
CA PHE A 314 3.21 12.54 -3.92
C PHE A 314 1.98 11.65 -4.17
N ALA A 315 0.80 12.09 -3.70
CA ALA A 315 -0.44 11.36 -3.94
C ALA A 315 -0.79 11.27 -5.44
N GLU A 316 -0.59 12.35 -6.21
CA GLU A 316 -0.80 12.39 -7.66
C GLU A 316 0.11 11.39 -8.40
N ILE A 317 1.39 11.36 -8.05
CA ILE A 317 2.37 10.45 -8.68
C ILE A 317 2.10 9.00 -8.27
N ASN A 318 1.80 8.75 -6.99
CA ASN A 318 1.42 7.41 -6.53
C ASN A 318 0.18 6.90 -7.27
N LEU A 319 -0.86 7.73 -7.38
CA LEU A 319 -2.07 7.41 -8.14
C LEU A 319 -1.74 7.04 -9.59
N ALA A 320 -0.92 7.85 -10.26
CA ALA A 320 -0.53 7.61 -11.65
C ALA A 320 0.27 6.31 -11.79
N ALA A 321 1.23 6.05 -10.90
CA ALA A 321 2.05 4.85 -10.91
C ALA A 321 1.19 3.59 -10.71
N VAL A 322 0.29 3.60 -9.72
CA VAL A 322 -0.67 2.51 -9.47
C VAL A 322 -1.56 2.29 -10.68
N ALA A 323 -2.14 3.36 -11.26
CA ALA A 323 -3.06 3.27 -12.40
C ALA A 323 -2.37 2.71 -13.65
N HIS A 324 -1.13 3.12 -13.94
CA HIS A 324 -0.36 2.59 -15.05
C HIS A 324 0.02 1.13 -14.85
N LEU A 325 0.52 0.78 -13.66
CA LEU A 325 0.94 -0.58 -13.37
C LEU A 325 -0.25 -1.55 -13.32
N ALA A 326 -1.38 -1.12 -12.75
CA ALA A 326 -2.60 -1.93 -12.73
C ALA A 326 -3.26 -2.05 -14.12
N GLY A 327 -2.91 -1.18 -15.05
CA GLY A 327 -3.44 -1.17 -16.42
C GLY A 327 -4.87 -0.67 -16.45
N LEU A 328 -5.02 0.67 -16.40
CA LEU A 328 -6.31 1.33 -16.52
C LEU A 328 -7.01 0.91 -17.82
N THR A 329 -8.26 0.44 -17.71
CA THR A 329 -9.08 0.08 -18.88
C THR A 329 -9.85 1.31 -19.39
N ASP A 330 -10.24 1.29 -20.67
CA ASP A 330 -11.06 2.35 -21.26
C ASP A 330 -12.51 2.38 -20.74
N VAL A 331 -12.84 1.47 -19.80
CA VAL A 331 -14.19 1.31 -19.25
C VAL A 331 -14.27 2.03 -17.91
N SER A 332 -14.98 3.16 -17.87
CA SER A 332 -15.41 3.76 -16.60
C SER A 332 -16.50 2.89 -15.93
N VAL A 333 -16.62 2.96 -14.59
CA VAL A 333 -17.72 2.31 -13.83
C VAL A 333 -19.04 3.10 -14.00
N THR A 334 -19.41 3.48 -15.22
CA THR A 334 -20.82 3.59 -15.56
C THR A 334 -21.25 2.14 -15.74
N GLU A 335 -22.20 1.66 -14.92
CA GLU A 335 -22.76 0.32 -14.97
C GLU A 335 -22.69 -0.21 -16.40
N SER A 336 -21.74 -1.12 -16.65
CA SER A 336 -21.79 -1.89 -17.87
C SER A 336 -23.02 -2.77 -17.70
N GLU A 337 -24.18 -2.30 -18.16
CA GLU A 337 -25.35 -3.13 -18.42
C GLU A 337 -25.03 -4.27 -19.40
N ALA A 338 -23.77 -4.33 -19.87
CA ALA A 338 -23.30 -5.25 -20.89
C ALA A 338 -23.24 -6.72 -20.45
N CYS A 339 -23.41 -7.03 -19.16
CA CYS A 339 -23.50 -8.43 -18.74
C CYS A 339 -24.43 -8.57 -17.54
N ALA A 340 -25.74 -8.71 -17.81
CA ALA A 340 -26.72 -9.04 -16.77
C ALA A 340 -26.44 -10.46 -16.27
N VAL A 341 -25.64 -10.57 -15.20
CA VAL A 341 -25.29 -11.83 -14.56
C VAL A 341 -25.89 -11.87 -13.15
N ALA A 342 -26.64 -12.91 -12.86
CA ALA A 342 -27.15 -13.23 -11.54
C ALA A 342 -26.37 -14.40 -10.92
N VAL A 343 -25.97 -14.23 -9.65
CA VAL A 343 -25.30 -15.25 -8.85
C VAL A 343 -26.17 -15.50 -7.60
N TYR A 344 -26.78 -16.68 -7.51
CA TYR A 344 -27.72 -16.98 -6.43
C TYR A 344 -27.81 -18.50 -6.09
N PRO A 345 -28.16 -18.87 -4.85
CA PRO A 345 -28.29 -17.98 -3.70
C PRO A 345 -26.94 -17.34 -3.34
N ASN A 346 -26.96 -16.14 -2.76
CA ASN A 346 -25.81 -15.48 -2.21
C ASN A 346 -26.25 -14.75 -0.93
N PRO A 347 -25.91 -15.23 0.26
CA PRO A 347 -24.98 -16.33 0.56
C PRO A 347 -25.41 -17.71 0.04
N ALA A 348 -24.42 -18.54 -0.31
CA ALA A 348 -24.58 -19.92 -0.75
C ALA A 348 -24.12 -20.92 0.34
N ARG A 349 -24.70 -22.12 0.32
CA ARG A 349 -24.28 -23.22 1.20
C ARG A 349 -23.78 -24.43 0.43
N GLU A 350 -24.66 -25.08 -0.34
CA GLU A 350 -24.35 -26.32 -1.06
C GLU A 350 -23.98 -26.07 -2.52
N SER A 351 -24.58 -25.06 -3.12
CA SER A 351 -24.33 -24.73 -4.53
C SER A 351 -24.79 -23.29 -4.84
N VAL A 352 -24.19 -22.72 -5.88
CA VAL A 352 -24.55 -21.43 -6.45
C VAL A 352 -24.87 -21.57 -7.92
N ASN A 353 -25.95 -20.92 -8.35
CA ASN A 353 -26.33 -20.78 -9.75
C ASN A 353 -25.78 -19.47 -10.30
N ILE A 354 -25.21 -19.55 -11.46
CA ILE A 354 -24.76 -18.40 -12.22
C ILE A 354 -25.59 -18.36 -13.51
N LEU A 355 -26.30 -17.26 -13.74
CA LEU A 355 -27.07 -17.02 -14.94
C LEU A 355 -26.56 -15.77 -15.62
N ALA A 356 -26.41 -15.84 -16.94
CA ALA A 356 -26.10 -14.67 -17.78
C ALA A 356 -27.13 -14.60 -18.90
N GLU A 357 -27.52 -13.39 -19.26
CA GLU A 357 -28.37 -13.18 -20.45
C GLU A 357 -27.62 -13.55 -21.74
N GLU A 358 -26.30 -13.35 -21.71
CA GLU A 358 -25.39 -13.73 -22.79
C GLU A 358 -24.63 -15.02 -22.46
N GLY A 359 -24.18 -15.71 -23.47
CA GLY A 359 -23.49 -16.99 -23.29
C GLY A 359 -22.19 -16.88 -22.52
N LEU A 360 -22.11 -17.58 -21.38
CA LEU A 360 -20.91 -17.73 -20.59
C LEU A 360 -19.87 -18.55 -21.34
N GLN A 361 -18.67 -18.03 -21.51
CA GLN A 361 -17.53 -18.75 -22.08
C GLN A 361 -16.76 -19.48 -20.98
N GLN A 362 -16.55 -18.80 -19.87
CA GLN A 362 -15.81 -19.33 -18.72
C GLN A 362 -16.34 -18.73 -17.40
N VAL A 363 -16.32 -19.53 -16.36
CA VAL A 363 -16.53 -19.12 -14.97
C VAL A 363 -15.35 -19.58 -14.16
N THR A 364 -14.69 -18.67 -13.44
CA THR A 364 -13.59 -18.98 -12.54
C THR A 364 -13.92 -18.45 -11.15
N ILE A 365 -13.70 -19.29 -10.13
CA ILE A 365 -13.88 -18.90 -8.72
C ILE A 365 -12.50 -18.66 -8.12
N TYR A 366 -12.34 -17.53 -7.45
CA TYR A 366 -11.16 -17.18 -6.66
C TYR A 366 -11.53 -17.01 -5.20
N ASN A 367 -10.62 -17.37 -4.30
CA ASN A 367 -10.73 -16.95 -2.89
C ASN A 367 -10.23 -15.50 -2.74
N LEU A 368 -10.33 -14.91 -1.55
CA LEU A 368 -9.86 -13.53 -1.29
C LEU A 368 -8.35 -13.34 -1.43
N LEU A 369 -7.61 -14.43 -1.56
CA LEU A 369 -6.16 -14.43 -1.79
C LEU A 369 -5.81 -14.53 -3.28
N GLY A 370 -6.83 -14.45 -4.17
CA GLY A 370 -6.66 -14.60 -5.61
C GLY A 370 -6.31 -16.00 -6.07
N GLN A 371 -6.32 -16.99 -5.18
CA GLN A 371 -6.09 -18.37 -5.58
C GLN A 371 -7.30 -18.88 -6.35
N GLN A 372 -7.06 -19.42 -7.53
CA GLN A 372 -8.08 -20.05 -8.35
C GLN A 372 -8.55 -21.35 -7.67
N MET A 373 -9.80 -21.37 -7.28
CA MET A 373 -10.44 -22.54 -6.64
C MET A 373 -11.02 -23.50 -7.69
N GLU A 374 -11.70 -22.98 -8.70
CA GLU A 374 -12.32 -23.76 -9.77
C GLU A 374 -12.43 -22.94 -11.04
N THR A 375 -12.31 -23.60 -12.21
CA THR A 375 -12.61 -23.00 -13.50
C THR A 375 -13.51 -23.96 -14.30
N LYS A 376 -14.58 -23.41 -14.89
CA LYS A 376 -15.48 -24.10 -15.83
C LYS A 376 -15.54 -23.40 -17.17
N THR A 377 -15.21 -24.11 -18.24
CA THR A 377 -15.44 -23.65 -19.63
C THR A 377 -16.83 -24.05 -20.07
N LEU A 378 -17.64 -23.09 -20.53
CA LEU A 378 -19.08 -23.27 -20.74
C LEU A 378 -19.53 -23.17 -22.19
N LYS A 379 -18.69 -22.66 -23.10
CA LYS A 379 -18.92 -22.61 -24.55
C LYS A 379 -20.27 -21.99 -24.94
N GLY A 380 -20.60 -20.83 -24.36
CA GLY A 380 -21.80 -20.06 -24.68
C GLY A 380 -23.09 -20.51 -23.98
N LYS A 381 -23.01 -21.29 -22.90
CA LYS A 381 -24.17 -21.64 -22.07
C LYS A 381 -24.58 -20.46 -21.19
N ASN A 382 -25.88 -20.20 -21.04
CA ASN A 382 -26.41 -19.12 -20.22
C ASN A 382 -26.50 -19.45 -18.73
N ARG A 383 -26.15 -20.68 -18.32
CA ARG A 383 -26.23 -21.13 -16.93
C ARG A 383 -25.04 -22.01 -16.56
N CYS A 384 -24.52 -21.78 -15.36
CA CYS A 384 -23.55 -22.62 -14.68
C CYS A 384 -24.01 -22.89 -13.26
N VAL A 385 -23.70 -24.07 -12.72
CA VAL A 385 -23.87 -24.41 -11.30
C VAL A 385 -22.51 -24.80 -10.76
N ILE A 386 -22.11 -24.15 -9.66
CA ILE A 386 -20.93 -24.46 -8.87
C ILE A 386 -21.36 -25.15 -7.60
N ASN A 387 -20.75 -26.28 -7.27
CA ASN A 387 -20.92 -26.94 -5.99
C ASN A 387 -19.99 -26.26 -4.99
N THR A 388 -20.54 -25.85 -3.85
CA THR A 388 -19.80 -25.09 -2.83
C THR A 388 -19.55 -25.90 -1.55
N ASN A 389 -19.94 -27.18 -1.49
CA ASN A 389 -19.79 -28.03 -0.30
C ASN A 389 -18.34 -28.17 0.20
N ASP A 390 -17.39 -28.13 -0.72
CA ASP A 390 -15.96 -28.30 -0.42
C ASP A 390 -15.24 -26.95 -0.19
N TYR A 391 -15.97 -25.83 -0.22
CA TYR A 391 -15.41 -24.52 0.00
C TYR A 391 -15.54 -24.14 1.48
N PRO A 392 -14.48 -23.67 2.14
CA PRO A 392 -14.60 -23.05 3.46
C PRO A 392 -15.58 -21.88 3.47
N SER A 393 -16.25 -21.64 4.60
CA SER A 393 -17.07 -20.44 4.76
C SER A 393 -16.21 -19.20 4.56
N GLY A 394 -16.71 -18.25 3.78
CA GLY A 394 -15.95 -17.05 3.43
C GLY A 394 -16.48 -16.31 2.21
N ILE A 395 -15.71 -15.31 1.78
CA ILE A 395 -15.98 -14.55 0.58
C ILE A 395 -15.14 -15.10 -0.57
N TYR A 396 -15.79 -15.24 -1.72
CA TYR A 396 -15.19 -15.69 -2.97
C TYR A 396 -15.56 -14.72 -4.09
N LEU A 397 -14.80 -14.78 -5.17
CA LEU A 397 -15.04 -14.02 -6.38
C LEU A 397 -15.38 -14.94 -7.52
N VAL A 398 -16.41 -14.60 -8.24
CA VAL A 398 -16.85 -15.27 -9.46
C VAL A 398 -16.45 -14.41 -10.64
N HIS A 399 -15.38 -14.78 -11.31
CA HIS A 399 -14.98 -14.17 -12.58
C HIS A 399 -15.72 -14.85 -13.73
N LEU A 400 -16.33 -14.06 -14.58
CA LEU A 400 -17.24 -14.47 -15.62
C LEU A 400 -16.77 -13.90 -16.94
N ALA A 401 -16.39 -14.76 -17.89
CA ALA A 401 -16.11 -14.37 -19.25
C ALA A 401 -17.33 -14.72 -20.13
N THR A 402 -17.82 -13.74 -20.86
CA THR A 402 -18.90 -13.88 -21.86
C THR A 402 -18.37 -13.54 -23.26
N GLU A 403 -19.21 -13.60 -24.28
CA GLU A 403 -18.84 -13.21 -25.64
C GLU A 403 -18.60 -11.69 -25.78
N ASN A 404 -19.23 -10.89 -24.91
CA ASN A 404 -19.22 -9.43 -25.01
C ASN A 404 -18.38 -8.75 -23.92
N GLY A 405 -17.72 -9.53 -23.03
CA GLY A 405 -16.86 -8.97 -22.00
C GLY A 405 -16.70 -9.86 -20.77
N VAL A 406 -16.17 -9.28 -19.73
CA VAL A 406 -15.95 -9.93 -18.43
C VAL A 406 -16.75 -9.24 -17.33
N ALA A 407 -17.18 -10.02 -16.34
CA ALA A 407 -17.81 -9.50 -15.12
C ALA A 407 -17.22 -10.18 -13.90
N MET A 408 -17.21 -9.46 -12.80
CA MET A 408 -16.83 -9.98 -11.50
C MET A 408 -18.00 -9.87 -10.52
N LYS A 409 -18.28 -10.93 -9.77
CA LYS A 409 -19.34 -10.93 -8.75
C LYS A 409 -18.83 -11.52 -7.46
N ARG A 410 -19.21 -10.90 -6.35
CA ARG A 410 -18.93 -11.42 -5.01
C ARG A 410 -19.86 -12.59 -4.70
N LEU A 411 -19.31 -13.66 -4.13
CA LEU A 411 -20.04 -14.83 -3.62
C LEU A 411 -19.66 -15.03 -2.16
N VAL A 412 -20.66 -15.12 -1.29
CA VAL A 412 -20.49 -15.46 0.12
C VAL A 412 -20.89 -16.93 0.29
N ILE A 413 -20.06 -17.74 0.97
CA ILE A 413 -20.32 -19.14 1.32
C ILE A 413 -20.45 -19.24 2.84
N GLU A 414 -21.55 -19.83 3.35
CA GLU A 414 -21.85 -20.05 4.78
C GLU A 414 -21.58 -21.48 5.21
#